data_2b0a5b76e1dfd2c996746ea51e11ecb3
#
_entry.id   2b0a5b76e1dfd2c996746ea51e11ecb3
#
_cell.length_a   1.000
_cell.length_b   1.000
_cell.length_c   1.000
_cell.angle_alpha   90.00
_cell.angle_beta   90.00
_cell.angle_gamma   90.00
#
_symmetry.space_group_name_H-M   'P 1'
#
loop_
_entity.id
_entity.type
_entity.pdbx_description
1 polymer ?
#
loop_
_entity_poly.entity_id
_entity_poly.type
_entity_poly.pdbx_seq_one_letter_code
_entity_poly.pdbx_strand_id
1 'polypeptide(L)'
;MTHILYLAGGSSRRFGENKLLYPLDGRPLYRHGLDMLAALVQTRRDCTLALVSRYGAVLDGARACGVRAVYSPESEKGQSYTIRAGLDALDLQPDDFVAFVVADQPYLTARTMARLLDAARPGVACARVCFGGRCGSPTLFSAALAPGLYALRGDEGGRALLQRPDCVRVPADSARELLDIDTPDSLRQAAE
;
A
#
# COMPACT_ATOMS: atom_id res chain seq x y z
N MET A 1 12.57 -8.94 8.74
CA MET A 1 11.10 -8.68 8.81
C MET A 1 10.62 -7.94 7.57
N THR A 2 9.32 -8.07 7.19
CA THR A 2 8.71 -7.22 6.17
C THR A 2 7.58 -6.40 6.80
N HIS A 3 7.69 -5.09 6.73
CA HIS A 3 6.69 -4.16 7.26
C HIS A 3 5.74 -3.72 6.14
N ILE A 4 4.46 -4.06 6.26
CA ILE A 4 3.44 -3.64 5.31
C ILE A 4 2.86 -2.32 5.79
N LEU A 5 3.01 -1.26 4.99
CA LEU A 5 2.39 0.03 5.19
C LEU A 5 1.22 0.18 4.21
N TYR A 6 0.00 0.12 4.75
CA TYR A 6 -1.23 0.33 4.00
C TYR A 6 -1.55 1.81 3.95
N LEU A 7 -1.28 2.43 2.79
CA LEU A 7 -1.32 3.88 2.61
C LEU A 7 -2.76 4.35 2.29
N ALA A 8 -3.40 4.99 3.26
CA ALA A 8 -4.78 5.43 3.24
C ALA A 8 -4.91 6.96 3.45
N GLY A 9 -3.94 7.75 2.96
CA GLY A 9 -3.84 9.20 3.17
C GLY A 9 -4.27 10.07 1.99
N GLY A 10 -4.61 9.48 0.84
CA GLY A 10 -4.95 10.19 -0.40
C GLY A 10 -6.07 11.22 -0.25
N SER A 11 -5.95 12.36 -0.96
CA SER A 11 -6.83 13.53 -0.77
C SER A 11 -8.22 13.39 -1.42
N SER A 12 -8.49 12.35 -2.21
CA SER A 12 -9.78 12.08 -2.88
C SER A 12 -10.40 13.29 -3.62
N ARG A 13 -9.57 14.23 -4.11
CA ARG A 13 -10.01 15.53 -4.66
C ARG A 13 -11.05 15.40 -5.79
N ARG A 14 -10.97 14.31 -6.57
CA ARG A 14 -11.91 14.06 -7.71
C ARG A 14 -13.22 13.42 -7.27
N PHE A 15 -13.28 12.92 -6.03
CA PHE A 15 -14.47 12.25 -5.49
C PHE A 15 -15.43 13.21 -4.76
N GLY A 16 -14.96 14.43 -4.41
CA GLY A 16 -15.73 15.38 -3.59
C GLY A 16 -15.85 14.98 -2.12
N GLU A 17 -15.68 13.69 -1.82
CA GLU A 17 -15.73 13.08 -0.49
C GLU A 17 -14.52 12.16 -0.28
N ASN A 18 -14.36 11.61 0.92
CA ASN A 18 -13.33 10.61 1.18
C ASN A 18 -13.67 9.29 0.47
N LYS A 19 -13.09 9.04 -0.70
CA LYS A 19 -13.34 7.83 -1.50
C LYS A 19 -13.12 6.52 -0.73
N LEU A 20 -12.24 6.53 0.29
CA LEU A 20 -11.93 5.35 1.07
C LEU A 20 -13.11 4.86 1.91
N LEU A 21 -14.04 5.76 2.27
CA LEU A 21 -15.26 5.44 3.01
C LEU A 21 -16.44 5.10 2.08
N TYR A 22 -16.28 5.26 0.78
CA TYR A 22 -17.33 4.96 -0.18
C TYR A 22 -17.61 3.44 -0.20
N PRO A 23 -18.90 3.02 -0.23
CA PRO A 23 -19.25 1.61 -0.24
C PRO A 23 -18.96 0.98 -1.61
N LEU A 24 -18.13 -0.05 -1.61
CA LEU A 24 -17.93 -1.00 -2.70
C LEU A 24 -18.40 -2.38 -2.20
N ASP A 25 -19.37 -3.00 -2.87
CA ASP A 25 -19.94 -4.29 -2.47
C ASP A 25 -20.36 -4.33 -0.98
N GLY A 26 -21.00 -3.25 -0.51
CA GLY A 26 -21.51 -3.12 0.85
C GLY A 26 -20.47 -2.85 1.94
N ARG A 27 -19.21 -2.64 1.59
CA ARG A 27 -18.11 -2.33 2.54
C ARG A 27 -17.35 -1.08 2.11
N PRO A 28 -16.81 -0.26 3.04
CA PRO A 28 -15.93 0.85 2.69
C PRO A 28 -14.74 0.38 1.83
N LEU A 29 -14.39 1.17 0.81
CA LEU A 29 -13.34 0.84 -0.16
C LEU A 29 -12.05 0.37 0.50
N TYR A 30 -11.54 1.09 1.53
CA TYR A 30 -10.30 0.72 2.21
C TYR A 30 -10.37 -0.63 2.93
N ARG A 31 -11.57 -1.10 3.30
CA ARG A 31 -11.76 -2.36 4.05
C ARG A 31 -11.40 -3.59 3.22
N HIS A 32 -11.58 -3.54 1.89
CA HIS A 32 -11.23 -4.66 1.02
C HIS A 32 -9.76 -5.06 1.15
N GLY A 33 -8.85 -4.10 0.98
CA GLY A 33 -7.42 -4.35 1.16
C GLY A 33 -7.02 -4.57 2.61
N LEU A 34 -7.60 -3.81 3.56
CA LEU A 34 -7.26 -3.93 4.98
C LEU A 34 -7.60 -5.33 5.52
N ASP A 35 -8.81 -5.84 5.24
CA ASP A 35 -9.26 -7.14 5.75
C ASP A 35 -8.41 -8.28 5.15
N MET A 36 -8.09 -8.20 3.86
CA MET A 36 -7.21 -9.14 3.19
C MET A 36 -5.80 -9.14 3.80
N LEU A 37 -5.20 -7.96 4.01
CA LEU A 37 -3.87 -7.83 4.60
C LEU A 37 -3.85 -8.28 6.06
N ALA A 38 -4.85 -7.93 6.84
CA ALA A 38 -4.98 -8.37 8.24
C ALA A 38 -5.04 -9.90 8.35
N ALA A 39 -5.81 -10.56 7.48
CA ALA A 39 -5.85 -12.02 7.43
C ALA A 39 -4.51 -12.63 6.99
N LEU A 40 -3.84 -12.00 6.01
CA LEU A 40 -2.54 -12.48 5.50
C LEU A 40 -1.46 -12.46 6.59
N VAL A 41 -1.33 -11.36 7.35
CA VAL A 41 -0.30 -11.25 8.39
C VAL A 41 -0.53 -12.19 9.57
N GLN A 42 -1.77 -12.63 9.81
CA GLN A 42 -2.04 -13.67 10.83
C GLN A 42 -1.38 -15.02 10.50
N THR A 43 -1.17 -15.29 9.22
CA THR A 43 -0.54 -16.52 8.74
C THR A 43 0.97 -16.40 8.52
N ARG A 44 1.51 -15.17 8.62
CA ARG A 44 2.94 -14.85 8.34
C ARG A 44 3.59 -14.17 9.54
N ARG A 45 4.45 -14.89 10.25
CA ARG A 45 5.19 -14.37 11.41
C ARG A 45 6.34 -13.44 11.03
N ASP A 46 6.72 -13.41 9.77
CA ASP A 46 7.78 -12.59 9.18
C ASP A 46 7.28 -11.20 8.72
N CYS A 47 5.99 -10.90 8.95
CA CYS A 47 5.37 -9.66 8.49
C CYS A 47 4.66 -8.91 9.62
N THR A 48 4.65 -7.57 9.51
CA THR A 48 3.81 -6.68 10.32
C THR A 48 2.91 -5.84 9.40
N LEU A 49 1.81 -5.30 9.94
CA LEU A 49 0.89 -4.44 9.20
C LEU A 49 0.61 -3.16 10.00
N ALA A 50 0.74 -2.02 9.34
CA ALA A 50 0.25 -0.74 9.84
C ALA A 50 -0.55 -0.01 8.75
N LEU A 51 -1.67 0.60 9.13
CA LEU A 51 -2.43 1.51 8.27
C LEU A 51 -2.01 2.95 8.57
N VAL A 52 -1.70 3.71 7.52
CA VAL A 52 -1.27 5.11 7.62
C VAL A 52 -2.34 5.99 6.99
N SER A 53 -2.94 6.89 7.77
CA SER A 53 -4.02 7.76 7.31
C SER A 53 -4.08 9.08 8.09
N ARG A 54 -4.70 10.09 7.49
CA ARG A 54 -5.12 11.32 8.18
C ARG A 54 -6.57 11.28 8.65
N TYR A 55 -7.35 10.32 8.21
CA TYR A 55 -8.79 10.23 8.45
C TYR A 55 -9.11 9.40 9.70
N GLY A 56 -9.74 10.05 10.70
CA GLY A 56 -10.10 9.41 11.97
C GLY A 56 -10.91 8.13 11.79
N ALA A 57 -11.98 8.17 10.99
CA ALA A 57 -12.83 7.00 10.74
C ALA A 57 -12.06 5.80 10.13
N VAL A 58 -11.06 6.06 9.28
CA VAL A 58 -10.21 5.02 8.69
C VAL A 58 -9.26 4.43 9.73
N LEU A 59 -8.67 5.29 10.58
CA LEU A 59 -7.81 4.88 11.69
C LEU A 59 -8.56 4.05 12.73
N ASP A 60 -9.79 4.47 13.07
CA ASP A 60 -10.64 3.75 14.02
C ASP A 60 -11.06 2.38 13.48
N GLY A 61 -11.37 2.32 12.19
CA GLY A 61 -11.62 1.05 11.51
C GLY A 61 -10.42 0.10 11.50
N ALA A 62 -9.20 0.61 11.38
CA ALA A 62 -7.98 -0.20 11.49
C ALA A 62 -7.77 -0.73 12.91
N ARG A 63 -7.95 0.12 13.94
CA ARG A 63 -7.86 -0.29 15.36
C ARG A 63 -8.87 -1.36 15.71
N ALA A 64 -10.11 -1.24 15.20
CA ALA A 64 -11.16 -2.23 15.41
C ALA A 64 -10.82 -3.61 14.82
N CYS A 65 -9.90 -3.67 13.83
CA CYS A 65 -9.38 -4.91 13.26
C CYS A 65 -8.08 -5.40 13.92
N GLY A 66 -7.64 -4.76 15.01
CA GLY A 66 -6.35 -5.07 15.65
C GLY A 66 -5.13 -4.64 14.85
N VAL A 67 -5.30 -3.79 13.83
CA VAL A 67 -4.22 -3.27 12.98
C VAL A 67 -3.67 -1.97 13.57
N ARG A 68 -2.34 -1.84 13.62
CA ARG A 68 -1.67 -0.61 14.03
C ARG A 68 -2.10 0.55 13.14
N ALA A 69 -2.62 1.61 13.75
CA ALA A 69 -3.06 2.82 13.06
C ALA A 69 -2.07 3.96 13.28
N VAL A 70 -1.51 4.49 12.19
CA VAL A 70 -0.53 5.58 12.19
C VAL A 70 -1.20 6.85 11.66
N TYR A 71 -1.24 7.90 12.48
CA TYR A 71 -1.79 9.19 12.07
C TYR A 71 -0.77 9.99 11.26
N SER A 72 -1.16 10.42 10.06
CA SER A 72 -0.34 11.24 9.17
C SER A 72 -1.08 12.54 8.83
N PRO A 73 -0.97 13.58 9.66
CA PRO A 73 -1.71 14.84 9.48
C PRO A 73 -1.35 15.54 8.17
N GLU A 74 -0.12 15.40 7.72
CA GLU A 74 0.39 16.07 6.54
C GLU A 74 0.13 15.32 5.21
N SER A 75 -0.57 14.18 5.23
CA SER A 75 -0.87 13.41 4.01
C SER A 75 -1.61 14.21 2.92
N GLU A 76 -2.26 15.33 3.27
CA GLU A 76 -2.88 16.25 2.29
C GLU A 76 -1.85 16.94 1.38
N LYS A 77 -0.60 17.06 1.83
CA LYS A 77 0.51 17.66 1.09
C LYS A 77 1.11 16.70 0.05
N GLY A 78 0.65 15.44 0.02
CA GLY A 78 1.04 14.43 -0.95
C GLY A 78 1.45 13.09 -0.35
N GLN A 79 1.64 12.11 -1.25
CA GLN A 79 1.91 10.72 -0.88
C GLN A 79 3.22 10.55 -0.08
N SER A 80 4.25 11.35 -0.35
CA SER A 80 5.53 11.30 0.35
C SER A 80 5.39 11.54 1.85
N TYR A 81 4.42 12.35 2.29
CA TYR A 81 4.14 12.60 3.70
C TYR A 81 3.50 11.38 4.38
N THR A 82 2.60 10.67 3.68
CA THR A 82 2.04 9.41 4.16
C THR A 82 3.12 8.34 4.30
N ILE A 83 4.02 8.23 3.32
CA ILE A 83 5.16 7.31 3.33
C ILE A 83 6.07 7.60 4.54
N ARG A 84 6.49 8.86 4.74
CA ARG A 84 7.35 9.24 5.87
C ARG A 84 6.71 8.93 7.22
N ALA A 85 5.45 9.31 7.43
CA ALA A 85 4.75 9.00 8.66
C ALA A 85 4.70 7.49 8.95
N GLY A 86 4.54 6.68 7.90
CA GLY A 86 4.61 5.23 8.01
C GLY A 86 6.00 4.75 8.39
N LEU A 87 7.06 5.24 7.75
CA LEU A 87 8.44 4.87 8.03
C LEU A 87 8.87 5.29 9.44
N ASP A 88 8.52 6.51 9.87
CA ASP A 88 8.81 7.03 11.21
C ASP A 88 8.16 6.19 12.33
N ALA A 89 7.09 5.48 12.00
CA ALA A 89 6.43 4.58 12.95
C ALA A 89 7.09 3.19 13.04
N LEU A 90 8.10 2.88 12.22
CA LEU A 90 8.80 1.60 12.23
C LEU A 90 10.13 1.71 12.99
N ASP A 91 10.53 0.59 13.60
CA ASP A 91 11.90 0.36 14.03
C ASP A 91 12.60 -0.49 12.94
N LEU A 92 12.93 0.19 11.84
CA LEU A 92 13.42 -0.47 10.62
C LEU A 92 14.88 -0.90 10.78
N GLN A 93 15.13 -2.21 10.71
CA GLN A 93 16.46 -2.80 10.80
C GLN A 93 17.11 -2.92 9.40
N PRO A 94 18.44 -3.00 9.29
CA PRO A 94 19.16 -3.03 8.00
C PRO A 94 18.71 -4.14 7.03
N ASP A 95 18.30 -5.30 7.55
CA ASP A 95 17.86 -6.45 6.76
C ASP A 95 16.34 -6.52 6.56
N ASP A 96 15.62 -5.50 7.02
CA ASP A 96 14.17 -5.43 6.85
C ASP A 96 13.76 -4.96 5.47
N PHE A 97 12.49 -5.17 5.17
CA PHE A 97 11.83 -4.68 3.97
C PHE A 97 10.58 -3.89 4.34
N VAL A 98 10.21 -2.95 3.48
CA VAL A 98 8.94 -2.22 3.58
C VAL A 98 8.12 -2.43 2.32
N ALA A 99 6.90 -2.92 2.47
CA ALA A 99 5.94 -3.03 1.38
C ALA A 99 4.92 -1.89 1.46
N PHE A 100 4.73 -1.15 0.38
CA PHE A 100 3.67 -0.15 0.26
C PHE A 100 2.50 -0.72 -0.51
N VAL A 101 1.32 -0.65 0.09
CA VAL A 101 0.04 -1.04 -0.50
C VAL A 101 -0.88 0.17 -0.43
N VAL A 102 -1.49 0.57 -1.55
CA VAL A 102 -2.41 1.72 -1.59
C VAL A 102 -3.84 1.27 -1.32
N ALA A 103 -4.60 2.11 -0.60
CA ALA A 103 -5.93 1.73 -0.11
C ALA A 103 -7.05 1.84 -1.17
N ASP A 104 -6.75 2.32 -2.35
CA ASP A 104 -7.65 2.49 -3.47
C ASP A 104 -7.56 1.38 -4.54
N GLN A 105 -6.82 0.29 -4.24
CA GLN A 105 -6.76 -0.92 -5.05
C GLN A 105 -7.50 -2.08 -4.35
N PRO A 106 -8.85 -2.14 -4.42
CA PRO A 106 -9.64 -3.10 -3.64
C PRO A 106 -9.54 -4.54 -4.13
N TYR A 107 -9.06 -4.76 -5.36
CA TYR A 107 -9.02 -6.06 -6.01
C TYR A 107 -7.69 -6.80 -5.87
N LEU A 108 -6.71 -6.21 -5.16
CA LEU A 108 -5.47 -6.89 -4.83
C LEU A 108 -5.76 -8.19 -4.07
N THR A 109 -5.19 -9.29 -4.55
CA THR A 109 -5.40 -10.61 -3.95
C THR A 109 -4.31 -10.94 -2.91
N ALA A 110 -4.66 -11.76 -1.91
CA ALA A 110 -3.71 -12.29 -0.94
C ALA A 110 -2.58 -13.09 -1.63
N ARG A 111 -2.89 -13.78 -2.75
CA ARG A 111 -1.93 -14.55 -3.54
C ARG A 111 -0.86 -13.66 -4.16
N THR A 112 -1.25 -12.57 -4.82
CA THR A 112 -0.32 -11.61 -5.41
C THR A 112 0.49 -10.91 -4.34
N MET A 113 -0.13 -10.53 -3.21
CA MET A 113 0.57 -9.94 -2.09
C MET A 113 1.59 -10.91 -1.48
N ALA A 114 1.25 -12.19 -1.30
CA ALA A 114 2.17 -13.21 -0.80
C ALA A 114 3.41 -13.35 -1.71
N ARG A 115 3.21 -13.39 -3.03
CA ARG A 115 4.34 -13.42 -4.01
C ARG A 115 5.25 -12.19 -3.87
N LEU A 116 4.68 -11.01 -3.61
CA LEU A 116 5.48 -9.81 -3.40
C LEU A 116 6.30 -9.92 -2.11
N LEU A 117 5.69 -10.41 -1.03
CA LEU A 117 6.38 -10.62 0.26
C LEU A 117 7.49 -11.68 0.14
N ASP A 118 7.30 -12.71 -0.67
CA ASP A 118 8.30 -13.75 -0.94
C ASP A 118 9.52 -13.22 -1.73
N ALA A 119 9.40 -12.04 -2.35
CA ALA A 119 10.54 -11.36 -2.95
C ALA A 119 11.45 -10.67 -1.92
N ALA A 120 11.03 -10.54 -0.65
CA ALA A 120 11.81 -9.97 0.45
C ALA A 120 12.92 -10.96 0.89
N ARG A 121 14.05 -10.95 0.18
CA ARG A 121 15.18 -11.85 0.42
C ARG A 121 16.51 -11.13 0.18
N PRO A 122 17.61 -11.58 0.79
CA PRO A 122 18.93 -11.00 0.59
C PRO A 122 19.27 -10.80 -0.90
N GLY A 123 19.84 -9.65 -1.24
CA GLY A 123 20.20 -9.28 -2.61
C GLY A 123 19.10 -8.62 -3.42
N VAL A 124 17.84 -8.63 -2.97
CA VAL A 124 16.75 -7.88 -3.62
C VAL A 124 16.70 -6.47 -3.04
N ALA A 125 16.87 -5.47 -3.91
CA ALA A 125 16.75 -4.07 -3.51
C ALA A 125 15.29 -3.60 -3.50
N CYS A 126 14.52 -3.98 -4.52
CA CYS A 126 13.10 -3.64 -4.61
C CYS A 126 12.34 -4.63 -5.50
N ALA A 127 11.00 -4.63 -5.33
CA ALA A 127 10.09 -5.38 -6.19
C ALA A 127 8.79 -4.58 -6.43
N ARG A 128 8.07 -4.92 -7.48
CA ARG A 128 6.77 -4.33 -7.82
C ARG A 128 5.87 -5.34 -8.51
N VAL A 129 4.57 -5.18 -8.34
CA VAL A 129 3.57 -6.02 -8.99
C VAL A 129 3.35 -5.55 -10.43
N CYS A 130 3.25 -6.50 -11.36
CA CYS A 130 3.09 -6.24 -12.80
C CYS A 130 2.09 -7.20 -13.44
N PHE A 131 1.34 -6.70 -14.45
CA PHE A 131 0.48 -7.49 -15.33
C PHE A 131 0.51 -6.90 -16.74
N GLY A 132 0.70 -7.74 -17.77
CA GLY A 132 0.67 -7.32 -19.18
C GLY A 132 1.64 -6.17 -19.51
N GLY A 133 2.81 -6.10 -18.85
CA GLY A 133 3.79 -5.04 -19.04
C GLY A 133 3.56 -3.77 -18.19
N ARG A 134 2.36 -3.57 -17.64
CA ARG A 134 2.08 -2.50 -16.67
C ARG A 134 2.53 -2.94 -15.28
N CYS A 135 3.18 -2.04 -14.56
CA CYS A 135 3.58 -2.27 -13.18
C CYS A 135 3.08 -1.15 -12.27
N GLY A 136 2.73 -1.48 -11.03
CA GLY A 136 2.16 -0.55 -10.08
C GLY A 136 2.38 -0.98 -8.63
N SER A 137 1.53 -0.49 -7.75
CA SER A 137 1.38 -0.96 -6.39
C SER A 137 0.73 -2.36 -6.39
N PRO A 138 1.04 -3.20 -5.39
CA PRO A 138 1.96 -2.94 -4.29
C PRO A 138 3.43 -3.02 -4.71
N THR A 139 4.28 -2.38 -3.90
CA THR A 139 5.72 -2.29 -4.11
C THR A 139 6.47 -2.69 -2.85
N LEU A 140 7.70 -3.21 -3.00
CA LEU A 140 8.57 -3.65 -1.91
C LEU A 140 9.93 -2.98 -2.03
N PHE A 141 10.50 -2.55 -0.91
CA PHE A 141 11.82 -1.93 -0.83
C PHE A 141 12.62 -2.53 0.32
N SER A 142 13.89 -2.81 0.11
CA SER A 142 14.80 -3.10 1.21
C SER A 142 15.04 -1.85 2.07
N ALA A 143 15.35 -2.03 3.34
CA ALA A 143 15.66 -0.94 4.26
C ALA A 143 16.82 -0.05 3.75
N ALA A 144 17.74 -0.61 2.96
CA ALA A 144 18.82 0.16 2.33
C ALA A 144 18.31 1.30 1.41
N LEU A 145 17.08 1.23 0.92
CA LEU A 145 16.46 2.28 0.11
C LEU A 145 15.69 3.32 0.94
N ALA A 146 15.61 3.17 2.28
CA ALA A 146 14.90 4.10 3.16
C ALA A 146 15.35 5.57 2.98
N PRO A 147 16.66 5.90 2.85
CA PRO A 147 17.07 7.30 2.60
C PRO A 147 16.43 7.89 1.34
N GLY A 148 16.30 7.10 0.26
CA GLY A 148 15.61 7.52 -0.96
C GLY A 148 14.12 7.71 -0.77
N LEU A 149 13.46 6.88 0.05
CA LEU A 149 12.06 7.03 0.41
C LEU A 149 11.80 8.29 1.26
N TYR A 150 12.70 8.62 2.18
CA TYR A 150 12.65 9.87 2.95
C TYR A 150 12.88 11.12 2.10
N ALA A 151 13.61 11.01 1.02
CA ALA A 151 13.89 12.12 0.10
C ALA A 151 12.72 12.49 -0.82
N LEU A 152 11.67 11.65 -0.91
CA LEU A 152 10.47 11.90 -1.71
C LEU A 152 9.77 13.20 -1.30
N ARG A 153 9.13 13.89 -2.26
CA ARG A 153 8.43 15.16 -2.04
C ARG A 153 7.05 15.20 -2.67
N GLY A 154 6.11 15.90 -2.02
CA GLY A 154 4.75 16.09 -2.52
C GLY A 154 4.06 14.76 -2.86
N ASP A 155 3.51 14.66 -4.06
CA ASP A 155 2.80 13.46 -4.53
C ASP A 155 3.73 12.36 -5.07
N GLU A 156 5.06 12.51 -4.92
CA GLU A 156 5.98 11.44 -5.30
C GLU A 156 5.79 10.21 -4.43
N GLY A 157 5.57 9.07 -5.10
CA GLY A 157 5.68 7.75 -4.51
C GLY A 157 7.05 7.11 -4.81
N GLY A 158 7.28 5.90 -4.34
CA GLY A 158 8.54 5.18 -4.55
C GLY A 158 8.88 4.80 -6.00
N ARG A 159 8.10 5.26 -6.99
CA ARG A 159 8.21 4.86 -8.41
C ARG A 159 9.61 5.11 -9.00
N ALA A 160 10.25 6.22 -8.66
CA ALA A 160 11.57 6.55 -9.15
C ALA A 160 12.63 5.52 -8.70
N LEU A 161 12.50 5.02 -7.47
CA LEU A 161 13.40 4.02 -6.89
C LEU A 161 13.21 2.63 -7.51
N LEU A 162 12.09 2.39 -8.21
CA LEU A 162 11.78 1.14 -8.92
C LEU A 162 12.27 1.13 -10.37
N GLN A 163 12.81 2.25 -10.88
CA GLN A 163 13.37 2.35 -12.23
C GLN A 163 14.81 1.81 -12.28
N ARG A 164 14.99 0.62 -11.76
CA ARG A 164 16.27 -0.08 -11.67
C ARG A 164 16.21 -1.36 -12.49
N PRO A 165 17.29 -1.77 -13.17
CA PRO A 165 17.31 -3.01 -13.94
C PRO A 165 17.17 -4.26 -13.05
N ASP A 166 17.58 -4.17 -11.77
CA ASP A 166 17.51 -5.22 -10.75
C ASP A 166 16.19 -5.24 -9.97
N CYS A 167 15.21 -4.38 -10.32
CA CYS A 167 13.88 -4.39 -9.69
C CYS A 167 13.12 -5.67 -10.08
N VAL A 168 12.77 -6.48 -9.08
CA VAL A 168 12.01 -7.73 -9.29
C VAL A 168 10.58 -7.41 -9.74
N ARG A 169 10.13 -8.07 -10.81
CA ARG A 169 8.75 -7.97 -11.28
C ARG A 169 7.96 -9.19 -10.81
N VAL A 170 6.95 -8.93 -9.98
CA VAL A 170 6.06 -9.95 -9.41
C VAL A 170 4.78 -10.00 -10.24
N PRO A 171 4.39 -11.15 -10.82
CA PRO A 171 3.19 -11.22 -11.62
C PRO A 171 1.92 -11.12 -10.76
N ALA A 172 1.00 -10.24 -11.17
CA ALA A 172 -0.41 -10.28 -10.73
C ALA A 172 -1.17 -11.36 -11.52
N ASP A 173 -2.28 -11.85 -10.96
CA ASP A 173 -3.13 -12.83 -11.65
C ASP A 173 -4.07 -12.16 -12.68
N SER A 174 -4.36 -10.84 -12.51
CA SER A 174 -5.18 -10.08 -13.44
C SER A 174 -4.81 -8.59 -13.46
N ALA A 175 -5.21 -7.89 -14.53
CA ALA A 175 -5.07 -6.44 -14.64
C ALA A 175 -5.91 -5.71 -13.56
N ARG A 176 -7.01 -6.31 -13.09
CA ARG A 176 -7.91 -5.75 -12.10
C ARG A 176 -7.22 -5.50 -10.76
N GLU A 177 -6.22 -6.31 -10.41
CA GLU A 177 -5.45 -6.14 -9.18
C GLU A 177 -4.64 -4.82 -9.13
N LEU A 178 -4.35 -4.23 -10.29
CA LEU A 178 -3.63 -2.97 -10.45
C LEU A 178 -4.55 -1.78 -10.73
N LEU A 179 -5.87 -1.95 -10.54
CA LEU A 179 -6.87 -0.92 -10.82
C LEU A 179 -7.04 -0.01 -9.62
N ASP A 180 -6.73 1.28 -9.81
CA ASP A 180 -7.02 2.33 -8.83
C ASP A 180 -8.47 2.82 -8.99
N ILE A 181 -9.18 2.93 -7.90
CA ILE A 181 -10.52 3.53 -7.87
C ILE A 181 -10.37 5.03 -7.64
N ASP A 182 -10.36 5.81 -8.73
CA ASP A 182 -10.12 7.27 -8.70
C ASP A 182 -11.36 8.12 -8.91
N THR A 183 -12.44 7.54 -9.44
CA THR A 183 -13.69 8.25 -9.75
C THR A 183 -14.91 7.39 -9.39
N PRO A 184 -16.10 7.99 -9.16
CA PRO A 184 -17.33 7.22 -9.01
C PRO A 184 -17.64 6.31 -10.20
N ASP A 185 -17.23 6.70 -11.42
CA ASP A 185 -17.42 5.89 -12.62
C ASP A 185 -16.50 4.65 -12.63
N SER A 186 -15.28 4.78 -12.13
CA SER A 186 -14.39 3.60 -11.97
C SER A 186 -14.94 2.59 -10.97
N LEU A 187 -15.70 3.02 -9.96
CA LEU A 187 -16.44 2.11 -9.07
C LEU A 187 -17.53 1.33 -9.79
N ARG A 188 -18.30 1.97 -10.67
CA ARG A 188 -19.36 1.30 -11.43
C ARG A 188 -18.81 0.26 -12.40
N GLN A 189 -17.76 0.62 -13.14
CA GLN A 189 -17.06 -0.30 -14.04
C GLN A 189 -16.41 -1.47 -13.32
N ALA A 190 -16.08 -1.30 -12.07
CA ALA A 190 -15.44 -2.31 -11.25
C ALA A 190 -16.46 -3.30 -10.64
N ALA A 191 -17.75 -2.94 -10.58
CA ALA A 191 -18.83 -3.78 -10.07
C ALA A 191 -19.50 -4.66 -11.17
N GLU A 192 -19.20 -4.42 -12.46
CA GLU A 192 -19.56 -5.25 -13.62
C GLU A 192 -18.49 -6.33 -13.89
#